data_c1adae1a6c56721432249934acd691ae
#
_entry.id   c1adae1a6c56721432249934acd691ae
#
_cell.length_a   1.000
_cell.length_b   1.000
_cell.length_c   1.000
_cell.angle_alpha   90.00
_cell.angle_beta   90.00
_cell.angle_gamma   90.00
#
_symmetry.space_group_name_H-M   'P 1'
#
loop_
_entity.id
_entity.type
_entity.pdbx_description
1 polymer ?
#
loop_
_entity_poly.entity_id
_entity_poly.type
_entity_poly.pdbx_seq_one_letter_code
_entity_poly.pdbx_strand_id
1 'polypeptide(L)'
;MPDMEIKNENYPVYAAYKIGEIPSDIFREVVIEFAGNAMFVMNSRISPDERKPAIDNIVAMIRDKFKEYPLHVVAAAFDQGSLGVLGGTTAFTIRNVFMWLNNLKEKNQRLAHEEWSKKEDARKRKEKNDWMLNSYGYNIYGTALSIKTRWSSDKLINPDNWDKYSLDKIVSLLKMGESVNTIRPDQIYVEDGKA
;
A
#
# COMPACT_ATOMS: atom_id res chain seq x y z
N MET A 1 20.17 4.58 -0.40
CA MET A 1 20.49 4.16 -1.78
C MET A 1 20.12 5.32 -2.66
N PRO A 2 20.96 5.73 -3.62
CA PRO A 2 20.56 6.79 -4.54
C PRO A 2 19.41 6.26 -5.39
N ASP A 3 18.28 7.00 -5.38
CA ASP A 3 17.19 6.77 -6.34
C ASP A 3 17.78 6.90 -7.74
N MET A 4 17.42 5.96 -8.64
CA MET A 4 17.84 6.07 -10.03
C MET A 4 17.21 7.35 -10.62
N GLU A 5 18.05 8.32 -10.91
CA GLU A 5 17.61 9.58 -11.48
C GLU A 5 17.30 9.36 -12.98
N ILE A 6 16.01 9.40 -13.32
CA ILE A 6 15.56 9.33 -14.71
C ILE A 6 15.71 10.72 -15.32
N LYS A 7 16.67 10.87 -16.24
CA LYS A 7 17.02 12.14 -16.87
C LYS A 7 16.20 12.48 -18.10
N ASN A 8 15.41 11.54 -18.62
CA ASN A 8 14.60 11.76 -19.81
C ASN A 8 13.47 12.76 -19.52
N GLU A 9 13.47 13.90 -20.16
CA GLU A 9 12.50 14.98 -19.97
C GLU A 9 11.05 14.55 -20.24
N ASN A 10 10.84 13.53 -21.08
CA ASN A 10 9.53 12.99 -21.40
C ASN A 10 8.96 12.10 -20.27
N TYR A 11 9.82 11.50 -19.42
CA TYR A 11 9.36 10.57 -18.40
C TYR A 11 8.34 11.19 -17.43
N PRO A 12 8.56 12.38 -16.83
CA PRO A 12 7.60 12.97 -15.90
C PRO A 12 6.23 13.22 -16.53
N VAL A 13 6.21 13.57 -17.82
CA VAL A 13 4.99 13.87 -18.57
C VAL A 13 4.16 12.60 -18.78
N TYR A 14 4.82 11.50 -19.14
CA TYR A 14 4.16 10.24 -19.53
C TYR A 14 4.10 9.20 -18.39
N ALA A 15 4.62 9.50 -17.19
CA ALA A 15 4.75 8.54 -16.11
C ALA A 15 3.41 7.83 -15.75
N ALA A 16 2.30 8.54 -15.78
CA ALA A 16 0.97 8.01 -15.48
C ALA A 16 0.22 7.45 -16.71
N TYR A 17 0.73 7.67 -17.92
CA TYR A 17 0.08 7.19 -19.15
C TYR A 17 0.30 5.69 -19.33
N LYS A 18 -0.69 5.02 -19.90
CA LYS A 18 -0.55 3.62 -20.31
C LYS A 18 0.43 3.53 -21.48
N ILE A 19 1.24 2.47 -21.50
CA ILE A 19 2.25 2.24 -22.54
C ILE A 19 1.65 2.29 -23.94
N GLY A 20 0.41 1.78 -24.10
CA GLY A 20 -0.31 1.81 -25.38
C GLY A 20 -0.66 3.22 -25.88
N GLU A 21 -0.72 4.20 -24.98
CA GLU A 21 -1.08 5.60 -25.26
C GLU A 21 0.14 6.48 -25.59
N ILE A 22 1.36 6.00 -25.29
CA ILE A 22 2.60 6.75 -25.47
C ILE A 22 3.09 6.58 -26.91
N PRO A 23 3.51 7.65 -27.62
CA PRO A 23 4.15 7.56 -28.93
C PRO A 23 5.34 6.58 -28.92
N SER A 24 5.52 5.83 -30.03
CA SER A 24 6.47 4.71 -30.06
C SER A 24 7.92 5.14 -29.91
N ASP A 25 8.27 6.28 -30.47
CA ASP A 25 9.60 6.89 -30.41
C ASP A 25 9.92 7.34 -28.98
N ILE A 26 9.01 8.07 -28.33
CA ILE A 26 9.14 8.52 -26.94
C ILE A 26 9.28 7.32 -26.02
N PHE A 27 8.38 6.34 -26.14
CA PHE A 27 8.43 5.14 -25.30
C PHE A 27 9.77 4.40 -25.45
N ARG A 28 10.26 4.27 -26.69
CA ARG A 28 11.54 3.63 -26.97
C ARG A 28 12.70 4.36 -26.31
N GLU A 29 12.75 5.69 -26.38
CA GLU A 29 13.79 6.51 -25.75
C GLU A 29 13.81 6.32 -24.22
N VAL A 30 12.64 6.36 -23.59
CA VAL A 30 12.53 6.15 -22.14
C VAL A 30 12.96 4.73 -21.74
N VAL A 31 12.60 3.70 -22.51
CA VAL A 31 13.04 2.32 -22.24
C VAL A 31 14.55 2.14 -22.45
N ILE A 32 15.16 2.86 -23.39
CA ILE A 32 16.62 2.88 -23.57
C ILE A 32 17.31 3.36 -22.29
N GLU A 33 16.77 4.40 -21.66
CA GLU A 33 17.32 4.93 -20.40
C GLU A 33 17.14 3.94 -19.25
N PHE A 34 15.94 3.37 -19.08
CA PHE A 34 15.69 2.35 -18.06
C PHE A 34 16.64 1.15 -18.21
N ALA A 35 16.79 0.67 -19.44
CA ALA A 35 17.70 -0.43 -19.74
C ALA A 35 19.17 -0.06 -19.47
N GLY A 36 19.57 1.16 -19.81
CA GLY A 36 20.91 1.68 -19.55
C GLY A 36 21.23 1.71 -18.06
N ASN A 37 20.30 2.24 -17.25
CA ASN A 37 20.43 2.31 -15.81
C ASN A 37 20.46 0.90 -15.17
N ALA A 38 19.57 0.01 -15.59
CA ALA A 38 19.54 -1.36 -15.11
C ALA A 38 20.82 -2.13 -15.45
N MET A 39 21.34 -2.00 -16.68
CA MET A 39 22.61 -2.60 -17.08
C MET A 39 23.78 -2.07 -16.23
N PHE A 40 23.79 -0.78 -15.94
CA PHE A 40 24.82 -0.16 -15.09
C PHE A 40 24.77 -0.73 -13.67
N VAL A 41 23.59 -0.77 -13.04
CA VAL A 41 23.40 -1.30 -11.68
C VAL A 41 23.80 -2.77 -11.61
N MET A 42 23.45 -3.57 -12.62
CA MET A 42 23.77 -5.01 -12.68
C MET A 42 25.20 -5.29 -13.12
N ASN A 43 26.00 -4.27 -13.45
CA ASN A 43 27.33 -4.43 -14.08
C ASN A 43 27.29 -5.38 -15.30
N SER A 44 26.21 -5.30 -16.08
CA SER A 44 25.96 -6.17 -17.23
C SER A 44 26.72 -5.65 -18.44
N ARG A 45 27.62 -6.49 -18.99
CA ARG A 45 28.40 -6.16 -20.17
C ARG A 45 27.74 -6.77 -21.40
N ILE A 46 26.96 -5.97 -22.12
CA ILE A 46 26.41 -6.33 -23.42
C ILE A 46 27.21 -5.56 -24.49
N SER A 47 27.64 -6.23 -25.52
CA SER A 47 28.39 -5.57 -26.63
C SER A 47 27.50 -4.49 -27.27
N PRO A 48 28.09 -3.39 -27.81
CA PRO A 48 27.32 -2.36 -28.49
C PRO A 48 26.43 -2.89 -29.62
N ASP A 49 26.91 -3.89 -30.35
CA ASP A 49 26.20 -4.50 -31.48
C ASP A 49 24.96 -5.32 -31.03
N GLU A 50 25.04 -5.95 -29.85
CA GLU A 50 23.95 -6.72 -29.28
C GLU A 50 22.95 -5.87 -28.47
N ARG A 51 23.38 -4.70 -27.97
CA ARG A 51 22.60 -3.83 -27.13
C ARG A 51 21.35 -3.29 -27.82
N LYS A 52 21.49 -2.79 -29.05
CA LYS A 52 20.37 -2.23 -29.82
C LYS A 52 19.27 -3.26 -30.09
N PRO A 53 19.56 -4.43 -30.65
CA PRO A 53 18.53 -5.44 -30.89
C PRO A 53 17.93 -5.98 -29.60
N ALA A 54 18.70 -6.10 -28.50
CA ALA A 54 18.18 -6.51 -27.21
C ALA A 54 17.13 -5.50 -26.66
N ILE A 55 17.41 -4.21 -26.73
CA ILE A 55 16.48 -3.16 -26.31
C ILE A 55 15.25 -3.12 -27.23
N ASP A 56 15.40 -3.22 -28.54
CA ASP A 56 14.27 -3.22 -29.47
C ASP A 56 13.33 -4.40 -29.20
N ASN A 57 13.86 -5.57 -28.88
CA ASN A 57 13.07 -6.74 -28.47
C ASN A 57 12.35 -6.51 -27.12
N ILE A 58 13.00 -5.85 -26.16
CA ILE A 58 12.37 -5.50 -24.87
C ILE A 58 11.23 -4.51 -25.09
N VAL A 59 11.44 -3.46 -25.87
CA VAL A 59 10.40 -2.47 -26.24
C VAL A 59 9.20 -3.15 -26.88
N ALA A 60 9.42 -4.03 -27.86
CA ALA A 60 8.37 -4.78 -28.53
C ALA A 60 7.60 -5.67 -27.55
N MET A 61 8.31 -6.41 -26.72
CA MET A 61 7.72 -7.28 -25.69
C MET A 61 6.86 -6.50 -24.70
N ILE A 62 7.35 -5.35 -24.20
CA ILE A 62 6.60 -4.55 -23.23
C ILE A 62 5.33 -4.00 -23.88
N ARG A 63 5.40 -3.49 -25.11
CA ARG A 63 4.22 -3.00 -25.84
C ARG A 63 3.19 -4.08 -26.16
N ASP A 64 3.62 -5.29 -26.44
CA ASP A 64 2.71 -6.40 -26.71
C ASP A 64 2.02 -6.92 -25.43
N LYS A 65 2.79 -7.15 -24.38
CA LYS A 65 2.31 -7.87 -23.19
C LYS A 65 1.82 -6.95 -22.07
N PHE A 66 2.29 -5.71 -22.00
CA PHE A 66 2.07 -4.80 -20.87
C PHE A 66 1.50 -3.43 -21.29
N LYS A 67 0.85 -3.34 -22.45
CA LYS A 67 0.30 -2.10 -23.01
C LYS A 67 -0.63 -1.31 -22.07
N GLU A 68 -1.33 -2.01 -21.17
CA GLU A 68 -2.25 -1.42 -20.20
C GLU A 68 -1.56 -0.91 -18.91
N TYR A 69 -0.25 -1.09 -18.81
CA TYR A 69 0.49 -0.65 -17.63
C TYR A 69 0.88 0.82 -17.77
N PRO A 70 0.80 1.59 -16.66
CA PRO A 70 1.40 2.91 -16.62
C PRO A 70 2.92 2.85 -16.74
N LEU A 71 3.52 3.86 -17.35
CA LEU A 71 4.98 3.91 -17.56
C LEU A 71 5.77 3.85 -16.25
N HIS A 72 5.28 4.48 -15.17
CA HIS A 72 5.94 4.44 -13.86
C HIS A 72 6.03 3.02 -13.27
N VAL A 73 5.10 2.12 -13.62
CA VAL A 73 5.17 0.71 -13.19
C VAL A 73 6.30 0.00 -13.92
N VAL A 74 6.54 0.33 -15.19
CA VAL A 74 7.67 -0.20 -15.96
C VAL A 74 8.99 0.32 -15.37
N ALA A 75 9.08 1.61 -15.07
CA ALA A 75 10.24 2.20 -14.40
C ALA A 75 10.56 1.48 -13.08
N ALA A 76 9.55 1.31 -12.23
CA ALA A 76 9.69 0.60 -10.96
C ALA A 76 10.12 -0.87 -11.13
N ALA A 77 9.68 -1.55 -12.21
CA ALA A 77 10.11 -2.92 -12.51
C ALA A 77 11.59 -2.99 -12.88
N PHE A 78 12.09 -2.05 -13.68
CA PHE A 78 13.52 -1.97 -14.01
C PHE A 78 14.38 -1.64 -12.80
N ASP A 79 13.94 -0.67 -11.97
CA ASP A 79 14.63 -0.28 -10.75
C ASP A 79 14.71 -1.44 -9.75
N GLN A 80 13.57 -1.95 -9.28
CA GLN A 80 13.53 -3.04 -8.31
C GLN A 80 14.11 -4.36 -8.86
N GLY A 81 13.94 -4.61 -10.15
CA GLY A 81 14.47 -5.80 -10.83
C GLY A 81 15.98 -5.81 -10.89
N SER A 82 16.60 -4.68 -11.29
CA SER A 82 18.06 -4.54 -11.36
C SER A 82 18.74 -4.68 -10.01
N LEU A 83 18.04 -4.30 -8.92
CA LEU A 83 18.48 -4.48 -7.53
C LEU A 83 18.21 -5.90 -6.98
N GLY A 84 17.63 -6.81 -7.79
CA GLY A 84 17.32 -8.17 -7.38
C GLY A 84 16.08 -8.33 -6.49
N VAL A 85 15.32 -7.25 -6.22
CA VAL A 85 14.13 -7.28 -5.36
C VAL A 85 12.98 -8.10 -5.97
N LEU A 86 12.92 -8.14 -7.31
CA LEU A 86 11.89 -8.86 -8.08
C LEU A 86 12.35 -10.23 -8.59
N GLY A 87 13.50 -10.69 -8.13
CA GLY A 87 14.09 -11.97 -8.49
C GLY A 87 15.59 -11.86 -8.67
N GLY A 88 16.33 -12.87 -8.24
CA GLY A 88 17.78 -12.93 -8.38
C GLY A 88 18.17 -13.06 -9.84
N THR A 89 18.81 -12.05 -10.41
CA THR A 89 19.25 -12.03 -11.80
C THR A 89 20.70 -11.60 -11.89
N THR A 90 21.48 -12.37 -12.62
CA THR A 90 22.91 -12.10 -12.84
C THR A 90 23.20 -11.41 -14.17
N ALA A 91 22.18 -11.28 -15.04
CA ALA A 91 22.34 -10.70 -16.35
C ALA A 91 21.09 -9.92 -16.79
N PHE A 92 21.30 -8.84 -17.56
CA PHE A 92 20.22 -8.08 -18.16
C PHE A 92 19.74 -8.79 -19.44
N THR A 93 18.54 -9.37 -19.40
CA THR A 93 17.93 -10.09 -20.52
C THR A 93 16.45 -9.77 -20.65
N ILE A 94 15.88 -9.98 -21.84
CA ILE A 94 14.44 -9.85 -22.08
C ILE A 94 13.60 -10.72 -21.14
N ARG A 95 14.08 -11.95 -20.84
CA ARG A 95 13.44 -12.88 -19.92
C ARG A 95 13.36 -12.29 -18.51
N ASN A 96 14.43 -11.65 -18.05
CA ASN A 96 14.49 -11.06 -16.73
C ASN A 96 13.57 -9.84 -16.64
N VAL A 97 13.56 -8.97 -17.64
CA VAL A 97 12.62 -7.83 -17.70
C VAL A 97 11.16 -8.30 -17.69
N PHE A 98 10.84 -9.34 -18.47
CA PHE A 98 9.50 -9.94 -18.46
C PHE A 98 9.12 -10.47 -17.06
N MET A 99 10.04 -11.17 -16.41
CA MET A 99 9.85 -11.69 -15.05
C MET A 99 9.66 -10.57 -14.04
N TRP A 100 10.43 -9.50 -14.09
CA TRP A 100 10.30 -8.36 -13.19
C TRP A 100 8.93 -7.70 -13.30
N LEU A 101 8.45 -7.47 -14.54
CA LEU A 101 7.13 -6.89 -14.78
C LEU A 101 6.00 -7.76 -14.24
N ASN A 102 6.08 -9.09 -14.41
CA ASN A 102 5.09 -10.01 -13.86
C ASN A 102 5.14 -10.07 -12.32
N ASN A 103 6.33 -10.18 -11.74
CA ASN A 103 6.48 -10.26 -10.29
C ASN A 103 6.01 -8.96 -9.60
N LEU A 104 6.26 -7.80 -10.21
CA LEU A 104 5.74 -6.53 -9.71
C LEU A 104 4.21 -6.48 -9.80
N LYS A 105 3.62 -6.98 -10.88
CA LYS A 105 2.16 -7.11 -11.03
C LYS A 105 1.55 -7.95 -9.92
N GLU A 106 2.09 -9.15 -9.72
CA GLU A 106 1.59 -10.07 -8.69
C GLU A 106 1.73 -9.48 -7.28
N LYS A 107 2.85 -8.83 -7.01
CA LYS A 107 3.09 -8.10 -5.75
C LYS A 107 2.03 -7.01 -5.52
N ASN A 108 1.78 -6.18 -6.54
CA ASN A 108 0.79 -5.10 -6.44
C ASN A 108 -0.64 -5.63 -6.28
N GLN A 109 -1.01 -6.70 -7.00
CA GLN A 109 -2.30 -7.35 -6.85
C GLN A 109 -2.50 -7.94 -5.45
N ARG A 110 -1.46 -8.57 -4.89
CA ARG A 110 -1.50 -9.10 -3.52
C ARG A 110 -1.67 -8.00 -2.49
N LEU A 111 -0.92 -6.91 -2.59
CA LEU A 111 -1.05 -5.76 -1.70
C LEU A 111 -2.45 -5.12 -1.77
N ALA A 112 -2.98 -4.92 -2.98
CA ALA A 112 -4.33 -4.40 -3.16
C ALA A 112 -5.40 -5.34 -2.56
N HIS A 113 -5.23 -6.66 -2.68
CA HIS A 113 -6.12 -7.64 -2.08
C HIS A 113 -6.04 -7.63 -0.54
N GLU A 114 -4.84 -7.53 0.02
CA GLU A 114 -4.64 -7.42 1.47
C GLU A 114 -5.28 -6.16 2.05
N GLU A 115 -5.13 -5.02 1.36
CA GLU A 115 -5.78 -3.77 1.77
C GLU A 115 -7.31 -3.85 1.67
N TRP A 116 -7.82 -4.45 0.59
CA TRP A 116 -9.26 -4.67 0.43
C TRP A 116 -9.80 -5.59 1.53
N SER A 117 -9.12 -6.69 1.82
CA SER A 117 -9.51 -7.61 2.90
C SER A 117 -9.56 -6.92 4.25
N LYS A 118 -8.54 -6.10 4.59
CA LYS A 118 -8.53 -5.32 5.83
C LYS A 118 -9.72 -4.35 5.92
N LYS A 119 -10.04 -3.65 4.83
CA LYS A 119 -11.19 -2.74 4.76
C LYS A 119 -12.51 -3.48 4.91
N GLU A 120 -12.65 -4.63 4.26
CA GLU A 120 -13.84 -5.46 4.33
C GLU A 120 -14.06 -6.05 5.73
N ASP A 121 -12.99 -6.50 6.39
CA ASP A 121 -13.05 -7.00 7.78
C ASP A 121 -13.43 -5.88 8.74
N ALA A 122 -12.91 -4.68 8.55
CA ALA A 122 -13.31 -3.51 9.34
C ALA A 122 -14.79 -3.16 9.14
N ARG A 123 -15.29 -3.20 7.88
CA ARG A 123 -16.71 -2.99 7.57
C ARG A 123 -17.60 -4.03 8.24
N LYS A 124 -17.25 -5.33 8.15
CA LYS A 124 -18.00 -6.42 8.79
C LYS A 124 -18.03 -6.32 10.31
N ARG A 125 -16.90 -5.91 10.92
CA ARG A 125 -16.86 -5.65 12.38
C ARG A 125 -17.80 -4.52 12.77
N LYS A 126 -17.79 -3.42 11.99
CA LYS A 126 -18.68 -2.30 12.23
C LYS A 126 -20.15 -2.71 12.11
N GLU A 127 -20.52 -3.37 11.02
CA GLU A 127 -21.90 -3.88 10.80
C GLU A 127 -22.37 -4.82 11.92
N LYS A 128 -21.48 -5.72 12.35
CA LYS A 128 -21.79 -6.62 13.49
C LYS A 128 -22.01 -5.85 14.78
N ASN A 129 -21.19 -4.84 15.06
CA ASN A 129 -21.36 -3.99 16.24
C ASN A 129 -22.66 -3.18 16.18
N ASP A 130 -22.95 -2.57 15.02
CA ASP A 130 -24.20 -1.82 14.80
C ASP A 130 -25.42 -2.74 14.93
N TRP A 131 -25.36 -3.96 14.39
CA TRP A 131 -26.41 -4.96 14.55
C TRP A 131 -26.61 -5.36 16.00
N MET A 132 -25.54 -5.62 16.76
CA MET A 132 -25.61 -5.96 18.17
C MET A 132 -26.22 -4.80 18.99
N LEU A 133 -25.80 -3.57 18.73
CA LEU A 133 -26.32 -2.38 19.40
C LEU A 133 -27.82 -2.18 19.11
N ASN A 134 -28.26 -2.41 17.88
CA ASN A 134 -29.67 -2.23 17.47
C ASN A 134 -30.57 -3.39 17.86
N SER A 135 -30.10 -4.64 17.76
CA SER A 135 -30.94 -5.84 17.96
C SER A 135 -31.22 -6.16 19.43
N TYR A 136 -30.32 -5.75 20.33
CA TYR A 136 -30.49 -6.01 21.77
C TYR A 136 -31.06 -4.81 22.56
N GLY A 137 -31.53 -3.77 21.87
CA GLY A 137 -32.07 -2.56 22.51
C GLY A 137 -31.04 -1.85 23.40
N TYR A 138 -29.75 -2.08 23.15
CA TYR A 138 -28.68 -1.41 23.89
C TYR A 138 -28.64 0.06 23.53
N ASN A 139 -29.04 0.90 24.45
CA ASN A 139 -28.67 2.30 24.40
C ASN A 139 -27.15 2.39 24.48
N ILE A 140 -26.50 3.04 23.54
CA ILE A 140 -25.03 3.25 23.50
C ILE A 140 -24.52 3.78 24.84
N TYR A 141 -25.29 4.67 25.48
CA TYR A 141 -24.98 5.19 26.82
C TYR A 141 -25.03 4.10 27.88
N GLY A 142 -26.02 3.20 27.83
CA GLY A 142 -26.11 2.05 28.75
C GLY A 142 -24.93 1.10 28.60
N THR A 143 -24.49 0.85 27.39
CA THR A 143 -23.29 0.06 27.09
C THR A 143 -22.03 0.74 27.62
N ALA A 144 -21.86 2.04 27.37
CA ALA A 144 -20.75 2.81 27.89
C ALA A 144 -20.70 2.82 29.41
N LEU A 145 -21.85 2.98 30.06
CA LEU A 145 -21.98 2.91 31.51
C LEU A 145 -21.61 1.52 32.05
N SER A 146 -22.06 0.46 31.39
CA SER A 146 -21.72 -0.93 31.76
C SER A 146 -20.21 -1.20 31.65
N ILE A 147 -19.53 -0.69 30.62
CA ILE A 147 -18.07 -0.78 30.47
C ILE A 147 -17.38 -0.09 31.64
N LYS A 148 -17.76 1.15 31.95
CA LYS A 148 -17.18 1.95 33.02
C LYS A 148 -17.42 1.31 34.39
N THR A 149 -18.63 0.79 34.64
CA THR A 149 -18.97 0.08 35.86
C THR A 149 -18.16 -1.21 36.03
N ARG A 150 -18.01 -1.99 34.96
CA ARG A 150 -17.19 -3.20 34.98
C ARG A 150 -15.74 -2.87 35.34
N TRP A 151 -15.14 -1.85 34.72
CA TRP A 151 -13.77 -1.44 35.06
C TRP A 151 -13.60 -1.03 36.53
N SER A 152 -14.59 -0.39 37.10
CA SER A 152 -14.57 -0.09 38.54
C SER A 152 -14.63 -1.35 39.38
N SER A 153 -15.48 -2.30 39.01
CA SER A 153 -15.61 -3.60 39.71
C SER A 153 -14.34 -4.43 39.57
N ASP A 154 -13.71 -4.41 38.39
CA ASP A 154 -12.46 -5.13 38.09
C ASP A 154 -11.20 -4.39 38.59
N LYS A 155 -11.39 -3.27 39.33
CA LYS A 155 -10.32 -2.39 39.84
C LYS A 155 -9.38 -1.86 38.77
N LEU A 156 -9.84 -1.76 37.55
CA LEU A 156 -9.08 -1.18 36.41
C LEU A 156 -9.11 0.36 36.45
N ILE A 157 -10.10 0.94 37.12
CA ILE A 157 -10.20 2.37 37.43
C ILE A 157 -10.44 2.56 38.92
N ASN A 158 -9.87 3.65 39.49
CA ASN A 158 -10.14 4.01 40.87
C ASN A 158 -11.55 4.63 40.99
N PRO A 159 -12.45 4.09 41.80
CA PRO A 159 -13.78 4.65 42.02
C PRO A 159 -13.77 6.13 42.44
N ASP A 160 -12.77 6.58 43.22
CA ASP A 160 -12.63 7.96 43.65
C ASP A 160 -12.34 8.93 42.49
N ASN A 161 -11.87 8.42 41.38
CA ASN A 161 -11.59 9.17 40.14
C ASN A 161 -12.64 8.89 39.07
N TRP A 162 -13.82 8.40 39.42
CA TRP A 162 -14.88 8.05 38.48
C TRP A 162 -15.16 9.15 37.45
N ASP A 163 -15.23 10.40 37.91
CA ASP A 163 -15.55 11.55 37.03
C ASP A 163 -14.44 11.90 36.04
N LYS A 164 -13.21 11.45 36.30
CA LYS A 164 -12.09 11.64 35.38
C LYS A 164 -12.12 10.71 34.17
N TYR A 165 -12.99 9.72 34.15
CA TYR A 165 -13.20 8.81 33.03
C TYR A 165 -14.44 9.20 32.26
N SER A 166 -14.25 9.80 31.10
CA SER A 166 -15.31 10.39 30.27
C SER A 166 -16.22 9.32 29.65
N LEU A 167 -17.49 9.34 30.02
CA LEU A 167 -18.52 8.50 29.42
C LEU A 167 -18.73 8.86 27.94
N ASP A 168 -18.65 10.15 27.58
CA ASP A 168 -18.82 10.62 26.21
C ASP A 168 -17.70 10.14 25.28
N LYS A 169 -16.48 10.01 25.80
CA LYS A 169 -15.39 9.39 25.03
C LYS A 169 -15.66 7.93 24.75
N ILE A 170 -16.19 7.15 25.71
CA ILE A 170 -16.59 5.75 25.45
C ILE A 170 -17.68 5.70 24.39
N VAL A 171 -18.70 6.56 24.51
CA VAL A 171 -19.80 6.67 23.55
C VAL A 171 -19.24 7.00 22.15
N SER A 172 -18.30 7.92 22.05
CA SER A 172 -17.68 8.30 20.79
C SER A 172 -16.91 7.14 20.16
N LEU A 173 -16.12 6.41 20.94
CA LEU A 173 -15.39 5.23 20.47
C LEU A 173 -16.34 4.11 20.00
N LEU A 174 -17.42 3.86 20.72
CA LEU A 174 -18.46 2.91 20.30
C LEU A 174 -19.14 3.35 18.99
N LYS A 175 -19.42 4.64 18.81
CA LYS A 175 -19.97 5.19 17.55
C LYS A 175 -19.00 5.06 16.38
N MET A 176 -17.69 5.14 16.64
CA MET A 176 -16.66 4.92 15.61
C MET A 176 -16.46 3.43 15.25
N GLY A 177 -17.15 2.51 15.95
CA GLY A 177 -17.09 1.07 15.70
C GLY A 177 -16.03 0.32 16.50
N GLU A 178 -15.46 0.94 17.55
CA GLU A 178 -14.62 0.23 18.52
C GLU A 178 -15.43 -0.85 19.25
N SER A 179 -14.79 -1.99 19.48
CA SER A 179 -15.46 -3.05 20.23
C SER A 179 -15.37 -2.78 21.74
N VAL A 180 -16.39 -3.24 22.49
CA VAL A 180 -16.43 -3.16 23.95
C VAL A 180 -15.15 -3.71 24.62
N ASN A 181 -14.48 -4.67 23.97
CA ASN A 181 -13.28 -5.32 24.52
C ASN A 181 -11.98 -4.61 24.13
N THR A 182 -12.00 -3.67 23.20
CA THR A 182 -10.82 -2.94 22.75
C THR A 182 -10.67 -1.57 23.40
N ILE A 183 -11.77 -1.03 23.95
CA ILE A 183 -11.75 0.25 24.68
C ILE A 183 -11.06 0.07 26.03
N ARG A 184 -10.07 0.91 26.33
CA ARG A 184 -9.25 0.86 27.54
C ARG A 184 -9.44 2.11 28.40
N PRO A 185 -9.24 2.01 29.73
CA PRO A 185 -9.36 3.15 30.63
C PRO A 185 -8.45 4.34 30.31
N ASP A 186 -7.22 4.08 29.85
CA ASP A 186 -6.26 5.11 29.47
C ASP A 186 -6.71 5.98 28.28
N GLN A 187 -7.50 5.43 27.38
CA GLN A 187 -8.03 6.17 26.22
C GLN A 187 -9.09 7.21 26.59
N ILE A 188 -9.73 7.06 27.74
CA ILE A 188 -10.88 7.89 28.14
C ILE A 188 -10.60 8.77 29.35
N TYR A 189 -9.42 8.65 29.95
CA TYR A 189 -9.00 9.48 31.06
C TYR A 189 -8.90 10.95 30.63
N VAL A 190 -9.39 11.84 31.46
CA VAL A 190 -9.35 13.30 31.27
C VAL A 190 -8.60 13.90 32.46
N GLU A 191 -7.44 14.49 32.19
CA GLU A 191 -6.72 15.31 33.15
C GLU A 191 -7.48 16.62 33.38
N ASP A 192 -7.59 17.04 34.65
CA ASP A 192 -8.23 18.30 35.00
C ASP A 192 -7.58 19.47 34.21
N GLY A 193 -8.33 20.09 33.31
CA GLY A 193 -7.96 21.37 32.69
C GLY A 193 -7.74 21.40 31.18
N LYS A 194 -7.98 20.33 30.42
CA LYS A 194 -7.99 20.37 28.94
C LYS A 194 -9.27 19.74 28.40
N ALA A 195 -10.30 20.55 28.24
CA ALA A 195 -11.45 20.26 27.41
C ALA A 195 -11.15 20.67 25.97
#